data_961b1002a034ba59f23f7147fd2e1c95
#
_entry.id   961b1002a034ba59f23f7147fd2e1c95
#
_cell.length_a   1.000
_cell.length_b   1.000
_cell.length_c   1.000
_cell.angle_alpha   90.00
_cell.angle_beta   90.00
_cell.angle_gamma   90.00
#
_symmetry.space_group_name_H-M   'P 1'
#
loop_
_entity.id
_entity.type
_entity.pdbx_description
1 polymer ?
#
loop_
_entity_poly.entity_id
_entity_poly.type
_entity_poly.pdbx_seq_one_letter_code
_entity_poly.pdbx_strand_id
1 'polypeptide(L)'
;MSCYLTIKKNGTRIGTWSRSSKMFSLFHGVDYTEKEFEPVSTFRDAIAEIRAEIPDYEKRIRVAKLSLEGCMDADERYYLASSIVEYEDEIKDCERIIIEIEFMLNNCVECDSYDEHMHWTWVLE
;
A
#
# COMPACT_ATOMS: atom_id res chain seq x y z
N MET A 1 20.52 8.00 -0.16
CA MET A 1 19.52 9.05 -0.41
C MET A 1 18.13 8.52 -0.10
N SER A 2 17.40 9.24 0.72
CA SER A 2 16.01 8.91 0.99
C SER A 2 15.15 9.41 -0.18
N CYS A 3 14.29 8.53 -0.65
CA CYS A 3 13.34 8.84 -1.71
C CYS A 3 11.93 8.70 -1.14
N TYR A 4 11.11 9.70 -1.37
CA TYR A 4 9.73 9.72 -0.89
C TYR A 4 8.77 9.93 -2.05
N LEU A 5 7.61 9.28 -1.97
CA LEU A 5 6.48 9.56 -2.84
C LEU A 5 5.70 10.71 -2.22
N THR A 6 5.49 11.78 -2.96
CA THR A 6 4.63 12.89 -2.55
C THR A 6 3.44 12.97 -3.50
N ILE A 7 2.23 12.98 -2.95
CA ILE A 7 1.00 13.17 -3.72
C ILE A 7 0.47 14.57 -3.40
N LYS A 8 0.14 15.30 -4.46
CA LYS A 8 -0.37 16.67 -4.37
C LYS A 8 -1.70 16.79 -5.08
N LYS A 9 -2.55 17.64 -4.55
CA LYS A 9 -3.82 18.03 -5.15
C LYS A 9 -3.78 19.54 -5.34
N ASN A 10 -3.83 20.00 -6.59
CA ASN A 10 -3.70 21.43 -6.93
C ASN A 10 -2.46 22.07 -6.33
N GLY A 11 -1.33 21.37 -6.37
CA GLY A 11 -0.07 21.85 -5.82
C GLY A 11 0.07 21.73 -4.30
N THR A 12 -0.99 21.37 -3.59
CA THR A 12 -0.97 21.19 -2.13
C THR A 12 -0.64 19.75 -1.79
N ARG A 13 0.36 19.56 -0.93
CA ARG A 13 0.76 18.24 -0.48
C ARG A 13 -0.37 17.58 0.31
N ILE A 14 -0.79 16.39 -0.11
CA ILE A 14 -1.77 15.56 0.58
C ILE A 14 -1.06 14.58 1.51
N GLY A 15 0.02 13.98 1.06
CA GLY A 15 0.78 13.04 1.86
C GLY A 15 2.13 12.70 1.25
N THR A 16 2.98 12.11 2.08
CA THR A 16 4.32 11.67 1.72
C THR A 16 4.52 10.26 2.29
N TRP A 17 5.02 9.35 1.45
CA TRP A 17 5.26 7.96 1.84
C TRP A 17 6.69 7.56 1.53
N SER A 18 7.30 6.84 2.47
CA SER A 18 8.66 6.37 2.30
C SER A 18 8.74 5.24 1.28
N ARG A 19 9.95 4.94 0.83
CA ARG A 19 10.22 3.89 -0.15
C ARG A 19 9.76 2.49 0.31
N SER A 20 9.72 2.26 1.62
CA SER A 20 9.26 0.99 2.18
C SER A 20 7.75 0.84 2.23
N SER A 21 7.00 1.90 1.98
CA SER A 21 5.55 1.85 2.00
C SER A 21 4.98 1.20 0.74
N LYS A 22 3.90 0.45 0.89
CA LYS A 22 3.16 -0.12 -0.24
C LYS A 22 2.61 0.97 -1.16
N MET A 23 2.28 2.14 -0.61
CA MET A 23 1.84 3.29 -1.41
C MET A 23 2.91 3.70 -2.43
N PHE A 24 4.17 3.70 -2.02
CA PHE A 24 5.28 4.07 -2.91
C PHE A 24 5.34 3.15 -4.13
N SER A 25 5.10 1.85 -3.95
CA SER A 25 5.18 0.87 -5.04
C SER A 25 4.06 0.98 -6.07
N LEU A 26 2.98 1.70 -5.75
CA LEU A 26 1.87 1.90 -6.69
C LEU A 26 2.19 2.92 -7.78
N PHE A 27 3.19 3.75 -7.57
CA PHE A 27 3.59 4.79 -8.52
C PHE A 27 4.99 4.45 -9.04
N HIS A 28 5.07 4.20 -10.35
CA HIS A 28 6.30 3.80 -11.00
C HIS A 28 6.88 4.96 -11.81
N GLY A 29 8.14 5.29 -11.55
CA GLY A 29 8.84 6.29 -12.30
C GLY A 29 10.32 6.27 -11.94
N VAL A 30 11.16 6.58 -12.91
CA VAL A 30 12.62 6.66 -12.73
C VAL A 30 13.14 8.08 -12.69
N ASP A 31 12.30 9.04 -13.03
CA ASP A 31 12.67 10.45 -12.98
C ASP A 31 11.91 11.16 -11.84
N TYR A 32 12.48 12.27 -11.39
CA TYR A 32 11.93 13.06 -10.29
C TYR A 32 11.02 14.19 -10.81
N THR A 33 10.39 13.97 -11.96
CA THR A 33 9.45 14.92 -12.54
C THR A 33 8.06 14.67 -12.00
N GLU A 34 7.39 15.75 -11.61
CA GLU A 34 5.99 15.69 -11.17
C GLU A 34 5.10 15.27 -12.33
N LYS A 35 4.23 14.28 -12.08
CA LYS A 35 3.34 13.71 -13.10
C LYS A 35 1.90 13.79 -12.68
N GLU A 36 1.03 14.11 -13.64
CA GLU A 36 -0.41 14.10 -13.43
C GLU A 36 -0.94 12.67 -13.47
N PHE A 37 -1.99 12.41 -12.71
CA PHE A 37 -2.67 11.12 -12.74
C PHE A 37 -4.16 11.30 -12.48
N GLU A 38 -4.95 10.33 -12.96
CA GLU A 38 -6.38 10.28 -12.68
C GLU A 38 -6.56 9.59 -11.33
N PRO A 39 -7.05 10.30 -10.28
CA PRO A 39 -7.03 9.76 -8.92
C PRO A 39 -8.04 8.66 -8.68
N VAL A 40 -9.25 8.76 -9.23
CA VAL A 40 -10.34 7.82 -8.91
C VAL A 40 -10.00 6.41 -9.39
N SER A 41 -9.64 6.26 -10.67
CA SER A 41 -9.27 4.95 -11.21
C SER A 41 -7.99 4.42 -10.58
N THR A 42 -6.99 5.28 -10.40
CA THR A 42 -5.72 4.89 -9.79
C THR A 42 -5.91 4.34 -8.38
N PHE A 43 -6.69 5.04 -7.55
CA PHE A 43 -6.92 4.62 -6.17
C PHE A 43 -7.83 3.39 -6.07
N ARG A 44 -8.83 3.27 -6.94
CA ARG A 44 -9.69 2.08 -6.98
C ARG A 44 -8.91 0.83 -7.39
N ASP A 45 -8.07 0.95 -8.40
CA ASP A 45 -7.22 -0.14 -8.86
C ASP A 45 -6.20 -0.53 -7.78
N ALA A 46 -5.64 0.46 -7.08
CA ALA A 46 -4.72 0.23 -5.98
C ALA A 46 -5.37 -0.54 -4.83
N ILE A 47 -6.58 -0.16 -4.44
CA ILE A 47 -7.34 -0.86 -3.40
C ILE A 47 -7.58 -2.32 -3.79
N ALA A 48 -8.04 -2.56 -5.02
CA ALA A 48 -8.30 -3.90 -5.51
C ALA A 48 -7.02 -4.76 -5.52
N GLU A 49 -5.92 -4.20 -5.97
CA GLU A 49 -4.63 -4.89 -6.02
C GLU A 49 -4.12 -5.25 -4.62
N ILE A 50 -4.19 -4.32 -3.67
CA ILE A 50 -3.75 -4.56 -2.30
C ILE A 50 -4.66 -5.57 -1.59
N ARG A 51 -5.98 -5.47 -1.79
CA ARG A 51 -6.93 -6.45 -1.23
C ARG A 51 -6.68 -7.86 -1.74
N ALA A 52 -6.25 -7.99 -2.99
CA ALA A 52 -5.96 -9.29 -3.57
C ALA A 52 -4.73 -9.97 -2.95
N GLU A 53 -3.84 -9.22 -2.31
CA GLU A 53 -2.68 -9.78 -1.61
C GLU A 53 -3.05 -10.44 -0.28
N ILE A 54 -4.10 -9.97 0.39
CA ILE A 54 -4.46 -10.43 1.75
C ILE A 54 -4.76 -11.92 1.81
N PRO A 55 -5.58 -12.52 0.93
CA PRO A 55 -5.83 -13.96 0.96
C PRO A 55 -4.59 -14.82 0.81
N ASP A 56 -3.61 -14.37 0.05
CA ASP A 56 -2.35 -15.08 -0.12
C ASP A 56 -1.55 -15.12 1.19
N TYR A 57 -1.46 -14.00 1.91
CA TYR A 57 -0.83 -13.96 3.22
C TYR A 57 -1.57 -14.81 4.24
N GLU A 58 -2.90 -14.78 4.24
CA GLU A 58 -3.72 -15.62 5.12
C GLU A 58 -3.46 -17.11 4.88
N LYS A 59 -3.34 -17.51 3.61
CA LYS A 59 -3.01 -18.88 3.24
C LYS A 59 -1.62 -19.26 3.75
N ARG A 60 -0.63 -18.40 3.59
CA ARG A 60 0.73 -18.64 4.08
C ARG A 60 0.76 -18.81 5.60
N ILE A 61 -0.03 -18.02 6.32
CA ILE A 61 -0.17 -18.14 7.78
C ILE A 61 -0.76 -19.50 8.15
N ARG A 62 -1.81 -19.92 7.47
CA ARG A 62 -2.42 -21.25 7.74
C ARG A 62 -1.43 -22.39 7.51
N VAL A 63 -0.70 -22.34 6.42
CA VAL A 63 0.31 -23.35 6.10
C VAL A 63 1.42 -23.35 7.14
N ALA A 64 1.92 -22.19 7.54
CA ALA A 64 2.96 -22.08 8.56
C ALA A 64 2.49 -22.60 9.92
N LYS A 65 1.25 -22.32 10.32
CA LYS A 65 0.67 -22.82 11.57
C LYS A 65 0.56 -24.34 11.57
N LEU A 66 0.13 -24.94 10.47
CA LEU A 66 0.06 -26.40 10.33
C LEU A 66 1.44 -27.02 10.41
N SER A 67 2.42 -26.42 9.75
CA SER A 67 3.82 -26.89 9.81
C SER A 67 4.38 -26.79 11.22
N LEU A 68 4.02 -25.73 11.95
CA LEU A 68 4.47 -25.51 13.33
C LEU A 68 3.93 -26.60 14.28
N GLU A 69 2.69 -27.03 14.09
CA GLU A 69 2.08 -28.07 14.92
C GLU A 69 2.86 -29.39 14.87
N GLY A 70 3.38 -29.74 13.69
CA GLY A 70 4.13 -30.99 13.50
C GLY A 70 5.64 -30.87 13.66
N CYS A 71 6.14 -29.67 13.94
CA CYS A 71 7.57 -29.41 13.96
C CYS A 71 8.18 -29.66 15.35
N MET A 72 9.25 -30.46 15.39
CA MET A 72 9.98 -30.80 16.64
C MET A 72 11.30 -30.04 16.77
N ASP A 73 11.80 -29.46 15.68
CA ASP A 73 13.08 -28.73 15.66
C ASP A 73 12.87 -27.30 16.20
N ALA A 74 13.64 -26.92 17.21
CA ALA A 74 13.52 -25.60 17.84
C ALA A 74 13.84 -24.45 16.89
N ASP A 75 14.84 -24.59 16.04
CA ASP A 75 15.23 -23.55 15.09
C ASP A 75 14.17 -23.37 14.00
N GLU A 76 13.62 -24.46 13.50
CA GLU A 76 12.55 -24.43 12.51
C GLU A 76 11.27 -23.86 13.10
N ARG A 77 10.93 -24.21 14.35
CA ARG A 77 9.79 -23.63 15.06
C ARG A 77 9.93 -22.12 15.22
N TYR A 78 11.11 -21.65 15.55
CA TYR A 78 11.38 -20.21 15.66
C TYR A 78 11.20 -19.52 14.30
N TYR A 79 11.73 -20.10 13.24
CA TYR A 79 11.60 -19.58 11.90
C TYR A 79 10.13 -19.49 11.46
N LEU A 80 9.35 -20.55 11.69
CA LEU A 80 7.92 -20.58 11.34
C LEU A 80 7.12 -19.56 12.13
N ALA A 81 7.38 -19.44 13.43
CA ALA A 81 6.71 -18.44 14.27
C ALA A 81 7.02 -17.02 13.81
N SER A 82 8.28 -16.75 13.48
CA SER A 82 8.70 -15.44 12.96
C SER A 82 8.02 -15.11 11.62
N SER A 83 7.91 -16.10 10.74
CA SER A 83 7.24 -15.94 9.45
C SER A 83 5.75 -15.60 9.61
N ILE A 84 5.08 -16.23 10.57
CA ILE A 84 3.68 -15.94 10.88
C ILE A 84 3.51 -14.47 11.29
N VAL A 85 4.38 -13.99 12.18
CA VAL A 85 4.34 -12.58 12.62
C VAL A 85 4.57 -11.63 11.45
N GLU A 86 5.52 -11.93 10.58
CA GLU A 86 5.79 -11.12 9.39
C GLU A 86 4.58 -11.05 8.44
N TYR A 87 3.91 -12.17 8.21
CA TYR A 87 2.71 -12.19 7.35
C TYR A 87 1.53 -11.45 8.00
N GLU A 88 1.37 -11.57 9.30
CA GLU A 88 0.34 -10.82 10.02
C GLU A 88 0.60 -9.30 9.94
N ASP A 89 1.85 -8.88 10.05
CA ASP A 89 2.23 -7.48 9.90
C ASP A 89 1.99 -6.97 8.49
N GLU A 90 2.25 -7.79 7.46
CA GLU A 90 1.96 -7.45 6.07
C GLU A 90 0.46 -7.24 5.83
N ILE A 91 -0.38 -8.08 6.44
CA ILE A 91 -1.85 -7.91 6.35
C ILE A 91 -2.27 -6.59 7.00
N LYS A 92 -1.72 -6.26 8.16
CA LYS A 92 -2.01 -4.98 8.84
C LYS A 92 -1.57 -3.79 7.99
N ASP A 93 -0.42 -3.88 7.34
CA ASP A 93 0.05 -2.84 6.42
C ASP A 93 -0.88 -2.68 5.23
N CYS A 94 -1.34 -3.78 4.64
CA CYS A 94 -2.31 -3.75 3.56
C CYS A 94 -3.60 -3.03 3.98
N GLU A 95 -4.13 -3.40 5.14
CA GLU A 95 -5.36 -2.80 5.67
C GLU A 95 -5.19 -1.30 5.96
N ARG A 96 -4.07 -0.91 6.53
CA ARG A 96 -3.76 0.49 6.82
C ARG A 96 -3.69 1.32 5.53
N ILE A 97 -3.00 0.83 4.52
CA ILE A 97 -2.87 1.54 3.24
C ILE A 97 -4.20 1.63 2.52
N ILE A 98 -5.03 0.58 2.58
CA ILE A 98 -6.38 0.63 2.03
C ILE A 98 -7.19 1.76 2.66
N ILE A 99 -7.12 1.91 3.98
CA ILE A 99 -7.82 3.01 4.69
C ILE A 99 -7.32 4.37 4.23
N GLU A 100 -6.01 4.54 4.09
CA GLU A 100 -5.42 5.79 3.60
C GLU A 100 -5.88 6.11 2.17
N ILE A 101 -5.89 5.10 1.30
CA ILE A 101 -6.34 5.28 -0.09
C ILE A 101 -7.84 5.59 -0.14
N GLU A 102 -8.65 4.92 0.66
CA GLU A 102 -10.09 5.19 0.72
C GLU A 102 -10.37 6.62 1.19
N PHE A 103 -9.60 7.13 2.14
CA PHE A 103 -9.71 8.52 2.58
C PHE A 103 -9.42 9.48 1.42
N MET A 104 -8.35 9.25 0.67
CA MET A 104 -8.02 10.07 -0.50
C MET A 104 -9.09 9.95 -1.59
N LEU A 105 -9.59 8.73 -1.83
CA LEU A 105 -10.63 8.48 -2.83
C LEU A 105 -11.93 9.23 -2.49
N ASN A 106 -12.34 9.22 -1.22
CA ASN A 106 -13.52 9.97 -0.78
C ASN A 106 -13.36 11.48 -1.01
N ASN A 107 -12.16 12.00 -0.76
CA ASN A 107 -11.86 13.41 -1.06
C ASN A 107 -11.93 13.72 -2.56
N CYS A 108 -11.54 12.78 -3.41
CA CYS A 108 -11.67 12.94 -4.86
C CYS A 108 -13.14 13.01 -5.29
N VAL A 109 -13.95 12.10 -4.77
CA VAL A 109 -15.36 11.99 -5.14
C VAL A 109 -16.16 13.22 -4.69
N GLU A 110 -15.88 13.73 -3.49
CA GLU A 110 -16.55 14.94 -2.98
C GLU A 110 -16.23 16.18 -3.80
N CYS A 111 -15.03 16.21 -4.39
CA CYS A 111 -14.57 17.36 -5.14
C CYS A 111 -14.87 17.29 -6.64
N ASP A 112 -15.15 16.09 -7.15
CA ASP A 112 -15.22 15.81 -8.58
C ASP A 112 -16.39 16.47 -9.30
N SER A 113 -17.41 16.90 -8.58
CA SER A 113 -18.61 17.43 -9.20
C SER A 113 -18.51 18.91 -9.61
N TYR A 114 -17.47 19.64 -9.21
CA TYR A 114 -17.47 21.09 -9.36
C TYR A 114 -16.19 21.75 -9.82
N ASP A 115 -15.08 21.05 -10.00
CA ASP A 115 -13.83 21.72 -10.26
C ASP A 115 -13.02 21.07 -11.39
N GLU A 116 -13.21 21.57 -12.62
CA GLU A 116 -12.43 21.18 -13.79
C GLU A 116 -10.92 21.49 -13.62
N HIS A 117 -10.56 22.17 -12.55
CA HIS A 117 -9.19 22.61 -12.27
C HIS A 117 -8.49 21.78 -11.20
N MET A 118 -9.07 20.69 -10.75
CA MET A 118 -8.42 19.83 -9.75
C MET A 118 -7.41 18.90 -10.39
N HIS A 119 -6.15 19.24 -10.23
CA HIS A 119 -5.04 18.42 -10.70
C HIS A 119 -4.43 17.61 -9.57
N TRP A 120 -4.42 16.31 -9.74
CA TRP A 120 -3.69 15.40 -8.88
C TRP A 120 -2.36 15.05 -9.52
N THR A 121 -1.29 15.20 -8.77
CA THR A 121 0.05 14.90 -9.24
C THR A 121 0.81 14.06 -8.22
N TRP A 122 1.81 13.35 -8.69
CA TRP A 122 2.74 12.65 -7.83
C TRP A 122 4.17 12.91 -8.27
N VAL A 123 5.09 12.87 -7.33
CA VAL A 123 6.51 13.05 -7.59
C VAL A 123 7.32 12.22 -6.60
N LEU A 124 8.43 11.68 -7.07
CA LEU A 124 9.42 11.03 -6.23
C LEU A 124 10.48 12.05 -5.84
N GLU A 125 10.62 12.31 -4.56
CA GLU A 125 11.54 13.31 -4.03
C GLU A 125 12.64 12.70 -3.17
#